data_33e058e6e74c925d0ea07cf9928a9abd
#
_entry.id   33e058e6e74c925d0ea07cf9928a9abd
#
_cell.length_a   1.000
_cell.length_b   1.000
_cell.length_c   1.000
_cell.angle_alpha   90.00
_cell.angle_beta   90.00
_cell.angle_gamma   90.00
#
_symmetry.space_group_name_H-M   'P 1'
#
loop_
_entity.id
_entity.type
_entity.pdbx_description
1 polymer ?
#
loop_
_entity_poly.entity_id
_entity_poly.type
_entity_poly.pdbx_seq_one_letter_code
_entity_poly.pdbx_strand_id
1 'polypeptide(L)'
;LLLPIEQMSENLDHLEDITTYKELMPFINTIQEQHKNILMNAKMRQEFTANVSHELKTPLTAISGYSELIQNGMTNEEETIRFAGEIHKSAKRLLTLINDTIRLSQLDTSEQKVIYEAIDLYKIAEDCVNMLKFSAENHGITISIHGTNAYLEGNKEMLEEVVYNLCDNAIRYNNEGGKVDVTVKPVKGKIYLCVEDNGIGISKEHQERIFERFYRVDKSRSKSTGGTGLGLAIVKHIIQQHGAHMELTSEKGKGTKIEIEFSKSR
;
A
#
# COMPACT_ATOMS: atom_id res chain seq x y z
N LEU A 1 40.83 -17.30 -24.09
CA LEU A 1 39.67 -16.38 -24.28
C LEU A 1 38.36 -16.90 -23.67
N LEU A 2 38.15 -18.23 -23.54
CA LEU A 2 36.91 -18.82 -23.00
C LEU A 2 36.93 -19.00 -21.48
N LEU A 3 38.11 -19.18 -20.87
CA LEU A 3 38.25 -19.47 -19.42
C LEU A 3 37.54 -18.44 -18.49
N PRO A 4 37.64 -17.11 -18.72
CA PRO A 4 36.92 -16.16 -17.89
C PRO A 4 35.40 -16.25 -18.04
N ILE A 5 34.90 -16.63 -19.21
CA ILE A 5 33.44 -16.76 -19.47
C ILE A 5 32.90 -18.03 -18.82
N GLU A 6 33.65 -19.14 -18.82
CA GLU A 6 33.31 -20.37 -18.12
C GLU A 6 33.28 -20.14 -16.60
N GLN A 7 34.27 -19.45 -16.04
CA GLN A 7 34.31 -19.08 -14.62
C GLN A 7 33.15 -18.16 -14.21
N MET A 8 32.69 -17.27 -15.10
CA MET A 8 31.52 -16.43 -14.90
C MET A 8 30.23 -17.22 -14.83
N SER A 9 30.08 -18.28 -15.63
CA SER A 9 28.86 -19.12 -15.63
C SER A 9 28.73 -19.98 -14.38
N GLU A 10 29.85 -20.31 -13.74
CA GLU A 10 29.90 -21.16 -12.54
C GLU A 10 29.81 -20.37 -11.21
N ASN A 11 30.17 -19.06 -11.23
CA ASN A 11 30.30 -18.25 -10.00
C ASN A 11 29.70 -16.82 -10.18
N LEU A 12 28.41 -16.76 -10.44
CA LEU A 12 27.69 -15.47 -10.59
C LEU A 12 27.72 -14.61 -9.31
N ASP A 13 27.87 -15.22 -8.14
CA ASP A 13 27.91 -14.52 -6.84
C ASP A 13 29.29 -13.91 -6.52
N HIS A 14 30.37 -14.31 -7.22
CA HIS A 14 31.77 -13.90 -6.97
C HIS A 14 32.45 -13.35 -8.21
N LEU A 15 31.71 -12.64 -9.08
CA LEU A 15 32.26 -12.05 -10.30
C LEU A 15 33.33 -10.97 -10.05
N GLU A 16 33.40 -10.44 -8.82
CA GLU A 16 34.39 -9.43 -8.42
C GLU A 16 35.83 -9.97 -8.43
N ASP A 17 36.00 -11.27 -8.27
CA ASP A 17 37.31 -11.94 -8.20
C ASP A 17 37.85 -12.35 -9.59
N ILE A 18 37.07 -12.14 -10.65
CA ILE A 18 37.45 -12.60 -12.01
C ILE A 18 38.25 -11.52 -12.71
N THR A 19 39.53 -11.82 -12.97
CA THR A 19 40.39 -10.99 -13.81
C THR A 19 39.94 -11.10 -15.28
N THR A 20 39.26 -10.07 -15.78
CA THR A 20 38.73 -10.08 -17.15
C THR A 20 39.19 -8.85 -17.95
N TYR A 21 38.94 -8.85 -19.26
CA TYR A 21 39.24 -7.73 -20.14
C TYR A 21 38.36 -6.53 -19.79
N LYS A 22 38.95 -5.33 -19.82
CA LYS A 22 38.25 -4.07 -19.49
C LYS A 22 36.99 -3.84 -20.33
N GLU A 23 37.00 -4.34 -21.58
CA GLU A 23 35.88 -4.25 -22.52
C GLU A 23 34.64 -5.05 -22.06
N LEU A 24 34.83 -6.09 -21.24
CA LEU A 24 33.74 -6.94 -20.73
C LEU A 24 33.14 -6.43 -19.41
N MET A 25 33.80 -5.49 -18.73
CA MET A 25 33.34 -4.97 -17.43
C MET A 25 31.90 -4.40 -17.46
N PRO A 26 31.47 -3.60 -18.47
CA PRO A 26 30.09 -3.13 -18.52
C PRO A 26 29.08 -4.26 -18.63
N PHE A 27 29.40 -5.33 -19.35
CA PHE A 27 28.55 -6.51 -19.49
C PHE A 27 28.45 -7.29 -18.17
N ILE A 28 29.57 -7.48 -17.48
CA ILE A 28 29.63 -8.12 -16.16
C ILE A 28 28.77 -7.36 -15.15
N ASN A 29 28.92 -6.04 -15.06
CA ASN A 29 28.13 -5.19 -14.17
C ASN A 29 26.63 -5.32 -14.46
N THR A 30 26.24 -5.37 -15.72
CA THR A 30 24.83 -5.57 -16.11
C THR A 30 24.30 -6.92 -15.66
N ILE A 31 25.09 -8.01 -15.83
CA ILE A 31 24.71 -9.35 -15.38
C ILE A 31 24.58 -9.40 -13.85
N GLN A 32 25.54 -8.82 -13.12
CA GLN A 32 25.50 -8.76 -11.66
C GLN A 32 24.27 -8.00 -11.16
N GLU A 33 23.95 -6.87 -11.77
CA GLU A 33 22.77 -6.08 -11.44
C GLU A 33 21.48 -6.86 -11.72
N GLN A 34 21.39 -7.53 -12.87
CA GLN A 34 20.24 -8.39 -13.20
C GLN A 34 20.13 -9.57 -12.24
N HIS A 35 21.23 -10.24 -11.91
CA HIS A 35 21.23 -11.35 -10.95
C HIS A 35 20.77 -10.91 -9.57
N LYS A 36 21.32 -9.79 -9.06
CA LYS A 36 20.90 -9.19 -7.80
C LYS A 36 19.40 -8.85 -7.80
N ASN A 37 18.89 -8.31 -8.89
CA ASN A 37 17.47 -7.97 -9.04
C ASN A 37 16.59 -9.23 -9.04
N ILE A 38 17.03 -10.32 -9.69
CA ILE A 38 16.32 -11.62 -9.67
C ILE A 38 16.26 -12.20 -8.26
N LEU A 39 17.38 -12.24 -7.54
CA LEU A 39 17.45 -12.72 -6.16
C LEU A 39 16.56 -11.88 -5.22
N MET A 40 16.61 -10.55 -5.37
CA MET A 40 15.79 -9.63 -4.58
C MET A 40 14.29 -9.84 -4.86
N ASN A 41 13.91 -10.02 -6.11
CA ASN A 41 12.52 -10.31 -6.50
C ASN A 41 12.06 -11.69 -5.97
N ALA A 42 12.90 -12.71 -6.03
CA ALA A 42 12.61 -14.04 -5.48
C ALA A 42 12.39 -13.97 -3.96
N LYS A 43 13.26 -13.26 -3.24
CA LYS A 43 13.13 -13.04 -1.80
C LYS A 43 11.85 -12.29 -1.47
N MET A 44 11.55 -11.19 -2.17
CA MET A 44 10.30 -10.43 -1.97
C MET A 44 9.06 -11.28 -2.19
N ARG A 45 9.06 -12.17 -3.20
CA ARG A 45 7.95 -13.12 -3.45
C ARG A 45 7.81 -14.12 -2.32
N GLN A 46 8.91 -14.67 -1.80
CA GLN A 46 8.90 -15.61 -0.68
C GLN A 46 8.37 -14.95 0.59
N GLU A 47 8.85 -13.77 0.94
CA GLU A 47 8.38 -12.98 2.08
C GLU A 47 6.89 -12.61 1.94
N PHE A 48 6.46 -12.22 0.74
CA PHE A 48 5.06 -11.94 0.45
C PHE A 48 4.17 -13.17 0.72
N THR A 49 4.53 -14.35 0.19
CA THR A 49 3.76 -15.59 0.38
C THR A 49 3.70 -15.99 1.86
N ALA A 50 4.81 -15.87 2.59
CA ALA A 50 4.86 -16.14 4.02
C ALA A 50 3.96 -15.19 4.82
N ASN A 51 4.01 -13.88 4.51
CA ASN A 51 3.22 -12.87 5.17
C ASN A 51 1.71 -13.03 4.88
N VAL A 52 1.32 -13.31 3.62
CA VAL A 52 -0.06 -13.64 3.25
C VAL A 52 -0.58 -14.80 4.09
N SER A 53 0.18 -15.91 4.14
CA SER A 53 -0.19 -17.10 4.90
C SER A 53 -0.40 -16.80 6.38
N HIS A 54 0.47 -16.00 6.97
CA HIS A 54 0.39 -15.58 8.37
C HIS A 54 -0.82 -14.69 8.66
N GLU A 55 -1.06 -13.68 7.81
CA GLU A 55 -2.16 -12.73 7.97
C GLU A 55 -3.54 -13.36 7.69
N LEU A 56 -3.61 -14.41 6.84
CA LEU A 56 -4.82 -15.21 6.62
C LEU A 56 -5.10 -16.15 7.79
N LYS A 57 -4.08 -16.79 8.37
CA LYS A 57 -4.25 -17.76 9.46
C LYS A 57 -4.87 -17.16 10.72
N THR A 58 -4.47 -15.93 11.08
CA THR A 58 -4.94 -15.27 12.31
C THR A 58 -6.46 -15.07 12.35
N PRO A 59 -7.12 -14.40 11.38
CA PRO A 59 -8.57 -14.24 11.39
C PRO A 59 -9.31 -15.58 11.21
N LEU A 60 -8.75 -16.50 10.44
CA LEU A 60 -9.35 -17.84 10.26
C LEU A 60 -9.37 -18.62 11.58
N THR A 61 -8.29 -18.58 12.36
CA THR A 61 -8.23 -19.22 13.69
C THR A 61 -9.25 -18.59 14.64
N ALA A 62 -9.45 -17.26 14.61
CA ALA A 62 -10.44 -16.60 15.43
C ALA A 62 -11.87 -17.02 15.04
N ILE A 63 -12.18 -17.07 13.73
CA ILE A 63 -13.47 -17.54 13.21
C ILE A 63 -13.73 -18.98 13.69
N SER A 64 -12.75 -19.89 13.49
CA SER A 64 -12.88 -21.29 13.89
C SER A 64 -13.08 -21.43 15.41
N GLY A 65 -12.27 -20.77 16.22
CA GLY A 65 -12.35 -20.88 17.68
C GLY A 65 -13.65 -20.36 18.25
N TYR A 66 -14.13 -19.17 17.81
CA TYR A 66 -15.40 -18.64 18.29
C TYR A 66 -16.60 -19.47 17.81
N SER A 67 -16.58 -19.96 16.58
CA SER A 67 -17.65 -20.83 16.07
C SER A 67 -17.69 -22.18 16.79
N GLU A 68 -16.55 -22.77 17.17
CA GLU A 68 -16.48 -24.00 17.95
C GLU A 68 -17.05 -23.81 19.37
N LEU A 69 -16.73 -22.71 20.05
CA LEU A 69 -17.30 -22.39 21.37
C LEU A 69 -18.82 -22.27 21.33
N ILE A 70 -19.36 -21.59 20.30
CA ILE A 70 -20.82 -21.46 20.10
C ILE A 70 -21.42 -22.84 19.81
N GLN A 71 -20.83 -23.61 18.88
CA GLN A 71 -21.33 -24.92 18.47
C GLN A 71 -21.41 -25.92 19.61
N ASN A 72 -20.43 -25.87 20.52
CA ASN A 72 -20.35 -26.78 21.68
C ASN A 72 -21.23 -26.32 22.87
N GLY A 73 -21.99 -25.24 22.73
CA GLY A 73 -22.83 -24.70 23.79
C GLY A 73 -22.05 -24.17 25.00
N MET A 74 -20.78 -23.79 24.79
CA MET A 74 -19.91 -23.24 25.84
C MET A 74 -20.05 -21.73 26.02
N THR A 75 -21.19 -21.17 25.56
CA THR A 75 -21.46 -19.71 25.56
C THR A 75 -22.86 -19.45 26.05
N ASN A 76 -23.04 -18.38 26.83
CA ASN A 76 -24.35 -17.81 27.11
C ASN A 76 -24.80 -16.92 25.94
N GLU A 77 -26.03 -16.37 26.04
CA GLU A 77 -26.64 -15.56 24.96
C GLU A 77 -25.80 -14.30 24.63
N GLU A 78 -25.32 -13.60 25.66
CA GLU A 78 -24.49 -12.39 25.51
C GLU A 78 -23.14 -12.71 24.85
N GLU A 79 -22.49 -13.79 25.28
CA GLU A 79 -21.22 -14.25 24.68
C GLU A 79 -21.41 -14.72 23.25
N THR A 80 -22.55 -15.37 22.94
CA THR A 80 -22.88 -15.80 21.58
C THR A 80 -22.96 -14.60 20.63
N ILE A 81 -23.66 -13.53 21.04
CA ILE A 81 -23.77 -12.29 20.25
C ILE A 81 -22.38 -11.66 20.08
N ARG A 82 -21.59 -11.57 21.14
CA ARG A 82 -20.22 -11.03 21.09
C ARG A 82 -19.32 -11.83 20.16
N PHE A 83 -19.34 -13.17 20.25
CA PHE A 83 -18.51 -14.03 19.41
C PHE A 83 -18.96 -14.01 17.95
N ALA A 84 -20.26 -13.94 17.67
CA ALA A 84 -20.77 -13.72 16.32
C ALA A 84 -20.26 -12.39 15.73
N GLY A 85 -20.17 -11.33 16.52
CA GLY A 85 -19.56 -10.06 16.15
C GLY A 85 -18.07 -10.18 15.81
N GLU A 86 -17.30 -10.91 16.63
CA GLU A 86 -15.87 -11.15 16.36
C GLU A 86 -15.63 -12.03 15.12
N ILE A 87 -16.50 -13.02 14.87
CA ILE A 87 -16.51 -13.82 13.64
C ILE A 87 -16.75 -12.91 12.43
N HIS A 88 -17.78 -12.06 12.48
CA HIS A 88 -18.10 -11.14 11.39
C HIS A 88 -16.95 -10.17 11.09
N LYS A 89 -16.34 -9.58 12.12
CA LYS A 89 -15.19 -8.68 12.01
C LYS A 89 -13.98 -9.39 11.39
N SER A 90 -13.71 -10.63 11.81
CA SER A 90 -12.61 -11.45 11.29
C SER A 90 -12.84 -11.85 9.83
N ALA A 91 -14.06 -12.21 9.45
CA ALA A 91 -14.45 -12.52 8.08
C ALA A 91 -14.32 -11.29 7.15
N LYS A 92 -14.77 -10.12 7.60
CA LYS A 92 -14.63 -8.86 6.84
C LYS A 92 -13.15 -8.52 6.61
N ARG A 93 -12.30 -8.66 7.65
CA ARG A 93 -10.85 -8.46 7.53
C ARG A 93 -10.22 -9.44 6.53
N LEU A 94 -10.64 -10.72 6.56
CA LEU A 94 -10.15 -11.75 5.64
C LEU A 94 -10.48 -11.41 4.20
N LEU A 95 -11.71 -10.97 3.92
CA LEU A 95 -12.13 -10.53 2.59
C LEU A 95 -11.32 -9.34 2.09
N THR A 96 -11.09 -8.32 2.93
CA THR A 96 -10.24 -7.18 2.58
C THR A 96 -8.83 -7.64 2.21
N LEU A 97 -8.23 -8.52 3.03
CA LEU A 97 -6.88 -9.02 2.79
C LEU A 97 -6.77 -9.82 1.47
N ILE A 98 -7.78 -10.64 1.17
CA ILE A 98 -7.85 -11.39 -0.10
C ILE A 98 -7.92 -10.41 -1.28
N ASN A 99 -8.82 -9.42 -1.23
CA ASN A 99 -8.98 -8.44 -2.30
C ASN A 99 -7.71 -7.62 -2.52
N ASP A 100 -7.07 -7.12 -1.45
CA ASP A 100 -5.82 -6.38 -1.53
C ASP A 100 -4.69 -7.24 -2.12
N THR A 101 -4.64 -8.54 -1.76
CA THR A 101 -3.65 -9.49 -2.27
C THR A 101 -3.83 -9.73 -3.77
N ILE A 102 -5.08 -9.96 -4.21
CA ILE A 102 -5.43 -10.11 -5.63
C ILE A 102 -5.07 -8.82 -6.38
N ARG A 103 -5.45 -7.67 -5.83
CA ARG A 103 -5.17 -6.37 -6.45
C ARG A 103 -3.69 -6.14 -6.65
N LEU A 104 -2.88 -6.38 -5.61
CA LEU A 104 -1.43 -6.24 -5.69
C LEU A 104 -0.82 -7.20 -6.72
N SER A 105 -1.31 -8.45 -6.80
CA SER A 105 -0.88 -9.42 -7.80
C SER A 105 -1.19 -8.96 -9.23
N GLN A 106 -2.36 -8.35 -9.46
CA GLN A 106 -2.73 -7.77 -10.76
C GLN A 106 -1.82 -6.59 -11.14
N LEU A 107 -1.49 -5.74 -10.17
CA LEU A 107 -0.59 -4.60 -10.38
C LEU A 107 0.86 -5.04 -10.69
N ASP A 108 1.32 -6.16 -10.13
CA ASP A 108 2.65 -6.72 -10.39
C ASP A 108 2.77 -7.35 -11.79
N THR A 109 1.67 -7.79 -12.40
CA THR A 109 1.66 -8.36 -13.75
C THR A 109 1.52 -7.26 -14.80
N SER A 110 2.63 -6.93 -15.46
CA SER A 110 2.70 -5.90 -16.52
C SER A 110 1.90 -6.22 -17.79
N GLU A 111 1.18 -7.35 -17.83
CA GLU A 111 0.53 -7.85 -19.04
C GLU A 111 -0.84 -7.22 -19.34
N GLN A 112 -1.49 -6.61 -18.38
CA GLN A 112 -2.76 -5.92 -18.63
C GLN A 112 -2.49 -4.51 -19.15
N LYS A 113 -2.93 -4.24 -20.39
CA LYS A 113 -2.97 -2.87 -20.92
C LYS A 113 -3.88 -2.03 -20.02
N VAL A 114 -3.27 -1.22 -19.15
CA VAL A 114 -3.99 -0.22 -18.38
C VAL A 114 -4.57 0.80 -19.36
N ILE A 115 -5.88 0.97 -19.34
CA ILE A 115 -6.54 1.98 -20.15
C ILE A 115 -6.43 3.32 -19.40
N TYR A 116 -5.81 4.29 -20.05
CA TYR A 116 -5.74 5.67 -19.59
C TYR A 116 -6.77 6.51 -20.34
N GLU A 117 -7.46 7.34 -19.59
CA GLU A 117 -8.46 8.26 -20.13
C GLU A 117 -8.32 9.67 -19.51
N ALA A 118 -8.92 10.68 -20.13
CA ALA A 118 -8.95 12.01 -19.55
C ALA A 118 -9.92 12.03 -18.37
N ILE A 119 -9.40 12.22 -17.17
CA ILE A 119 -10.15 12.21 -15.92
C ILE A 119 -10.00 13.52 -15.16
N ASP A 120 -11.00 13.86 -14.35
CA ASP A 120 -10.93 14.97 -13.40
C ASP A 120 -10.59 14.44 -12.01
N LEU A 121 -9.34 14.64 -11.58
CA LEU A 121 -8.85 14.17 -10.30
C LEU A 121 -9.57 14.82 -9.10
N TYR A 122 -10.00 16.10 -9.24
CA TYR A 122 -10.77 16.75 -8.19
C TYR A 122 -12.11 16.04 -7.96
N LYS A 123 -12.79 15.67 -9.05
CA LYS A 123 -14.07 14.96 -8.97
C LYS A 123 -13.91 13.58 -8.33
N ILE A 124 -12.88 12.85 -8.69
CA ILE A 124 -12.52 11.56 -8.05
C ILE A 124 -12.31 11.76 -6.55
N ALA A 125 -11.52 12.76 -6.17
CA ALA A 125 -11.22 13.03 -4.76
C ALA A 125 -12.48 13.47 -4.00
N GLU A 126 -13.35 14.28 -4.61
CA GLU A 126 -14.63 14.71 -4.03
C GLU A 126 -15.56 13.52 -3.76
N ASP A 127 -15.70 12.62 -4.72
CA ASP A 127 -16.54 11.43 -4.59
C ASP A 127 -15.99 10.49 -3.48
N CYS A 128 -14.67 10.28 -3.40
CA CYS A 128 -14.04 9.51 -2.33
C CYS A 128 -14.23 10.16 -0.95
N VAL A 129 -14.03 11.47 -0.83
CA VAL A 129 -14.25 12.21 0.43
C VAL A 129 -15.71 12.08 0.88
N ASN A 130 -16.67 12.25 -0.04
CA ASN A 130 -18.09 12.10 0.27
C ASN A 130 -18.44 10.68 0.74
N MET A 131 -17.86 9.64 0.15
CA MET A 131 -18.04 8.24 0.57
C MET A 131 -17.49 8.01 1.98
N LEU A 132 -16.37 8.64 2.33
CA LEU A 132 -15.68 8.43 3.61
C LEU A 132 -16.22 9.31 4.75
N LYS A 133 -17.08 10.31 4.49
CA LYS A 133 -17.63 11.23 5.52
C LYS A 133 -18.24 10.48 6.69
N PHE A 134 -19.12 9.52 6.44
CA PHE A 134 -19.76 8.74 7.48
C PHE A 134 -18.74 7.93 8.31
N SER A 135 -17.74 7.36 7.66
CA SER A 135 -16.65 6.67 8.36
C SER A 135 -15.82 7.61 9.22
N ALA A 136 -15.51 8.80 8.72
CA ALA A 136 -14.78 9.83 9.45
C ALA A 136 -15.58 10.31 10.69
N GLU A 137 -16.86 10.59 10.52
CA GLU A 137 -17.76 10.98 11.63
C GLU A 137 -17.81 9.92 12.74
N ASN A 138 -17.89 8.63 12.39
CA ASN A 138 -17.87 7.53 13.35
C ASN A 138 -16.54 7.42 14.13
N HIS A 139 -15.45 7.97 13.59
CA HIS A 139 -14.15 8.07 14.25
C HIS A 139 -13.93 9.43 14.94
N GLY A 140 -14.92 10.33 14.90
CA GLY A 140 -14.80 11.69 15.43
C GLY A 140 -13.87 12.58 14.62
N ILE A 141 -13.69 12.30 13.31
CA ILE A 141 -12.77 13.00 12.42
C ILE A 141 -13.54 13.89 11.44
N THR A 142 -13.04 15.10 11.21
CA THR A 142 -13.55 15.98 10.15
C THR A 142 -12.72 15.77 8.90
N ILE A 143 -13.36 15.42 7.76
CA ILE A 143 -12.71 15.32 6.47
C ILE A 143 -13.23 16.40 5.53
N SER A 144 -12.32 17.11 4.83
CA SER A 144 -12.63 18.20 3.91
C SER A 144 -11.86 18.05 2.60
N ILE A 145 -12.42 18.64 1.54
CA ILE A 145 -11.75 18.71 0.23
C ILE A 145 -11.69 20.15 -0.25
N HIS A 146 -10.55 20.52 -0.82
CA HIS A 146 -10.25 21.86 -1.35
C HIS A 146 -9.64 21.75 -2.74
N GLY A 147 -9.83 22.75 -3.57
CA GLY A 147 -9.18 22.84 -4.87
C GLY A 147 -10.12 23.12 -6.02
N THR A 148 -9.73 22.73 -7.21
CA THR A 148 -10.44 22.97 -8.46
C THR A 148 -10.27 21.79 -9.40
N ASN A 149 -11.13 21.67 -10.42
CA ASN A 149 -11.04 20.67 -11.47
C ASN A 149 -9.61 20.57 -12.03
N ALA A 150 -9.12 19.37 -12.14
CA ALA A 150 -7.76 19.07 -12.55
C ALA A 150 -7.74 17.83 -13.45
N TYR A 151 -7.58 18.07 -14.76
CA TYR A 151 -7.67 17.02 -15.79
C TYR A 151 -6.31 16.44 -16.11
N LEU A 152 -6.20 15.11 -16.02
CA LEU A 152 -5.00 14.35 -16.39
C LEU A 152 -5.40 13.07 -17.14
N GLU A 153 -4.44 12.47 -17.86
CA GLU A 153 -4.59 11.11 -18.37
C GLU A 153 -4.24 10.10 -17.29
N GLY A 154 -5.21 9.26 -16.93
CA GLY A 154 -5.03 8.28 -15.89
C GLY A 154 -6.09 7.18 -15.93
N ASN A 155 -5.87 6.13 -15.16
CA ASN A 155 -6.89 5.12 -14.92
C ASN A 155 -7.76 5.54 -13.73
N LYS A 156 -9.04 5.75 -13.97
CA LYS A 156 -9.99 6.25 -12.98
C LYS A 156 -10.04 5.37 -11.72
N GLU A 157 -10.21 4.07 -11.90
CA GLU A 157 -10.35 3.10 -10.78
C GLU A 157 -9.08 3.06 -9.91
N MET A 158 -7.90 3.11 -10.53
CA MET A 158 -6.63 3.15 -9.82
C MET A 158 -6.47 4.44 -9.01
N LEU A 159 -6.87 5.58 -9.56
CA LEU A 159 -6.75 6.86 -8.85
C LEU A 159 -7.82 7.02 -7.77
N GLU A 160 -9.01 6.47 -7.95
CA GLU A 160 -9.98 6.31 -6.87
C GLU A 160 -9.40 5.48 -5.71
N GLU A 161 -8.73 4.37 -6.01
CA GLU A 161 -8.08 3.52 -5.03
C GLU A 161 -6.94 4.23 -4.28
N VAL A 162 -6.15 5.07 -4.97
CA VAL A 162 -5.13 5.92 -4.33
C VAL A 162 -5.76 6.87 -3.32
N VAL A 163 -6.74 7.66 -3.74
CA VAL A 163 -7.40 8.63 -2.86
C VAL A 163 -8.06 7.93 -1.67
N TYR A 164 -8.78 6.84 -1.93
CA TYR A 164 -9.43 6.06 -0.89
C TYR A 164 -8.44 5.56 0.16
N ASN A 165 -7.34 4.91 -0.26
CA ASN A 165 -6.34 4.35 0.66
C ASN A 165 -5.65 5.44 1.49
N LEU A 166 -5.34 6.59 0.90
CA LEU A 166 -4.74 7.70 1.62
C LEU A 166 -5.69 8.30 2.65
N CYS A 167 -6.95 8.56 2.26
CA CYS A 167 -7.96 9.11 3.16
C CYS A 167 -8.36 8.14 4.27
N ASP A 168 -8.54 6.85 3.97
CA ASP A 168 -8.85 5.82 4.97
C ASP A 168 -7.72 5.69 6.00
N ASN A 169 -6.45 5.72 5.56
CA ASN A 169 -5.32 5.75 6.47
C ASN A 169 -5.30 7.03 7.33
N ALA A 170 -5.53 8.20 6.75
CA ALA A 170 -5.58 9.47 7.47
C ALA A 170 -6.70 9.52 8.53
N ILE A 171 -7.84 8.86 8.27
CA ILE A 171 -8.93 8.70 9.24
C ILE A 171 -8.54 7.70 10.35
N ARG A 172 -8.05 6.52 9.99
CA ARG A 172 -7.75 5.42 10.94
C ARG A 172 -6.62 5.73 11.90
N TYR A 173 -5.63 6.49 11.46
CA TYR A 173 -4.45 6.83 12.25
C TYR A 173 -4.49 8.25 12.81
N ASN A 174 -5.70 8.82 12.86
CA ASN A 174 -5.94 10.13 13.47
C ASN A 174 -6.23 10.03 14.97
N ASN A 175 -6.28 11.18 15.62
CA ASN A 175 -6.75 11.33 17.00
C ASN A 175 -8.23 11.76 16.98
N GLU A 176 -8.97 11.45 18.03
CA GLU A 176 -10.35 11.91 18.19
C GLU A 176 -10.42 13.46 18.11
N GLY A 177 -11.37 13.99 17.37
CA GLY A 177 -11.47 15.42 17.08
C GLY A 177 -10.47 15.91 16.02
N GLY A 178 -9.75 15.00 15.37
CA GLY A 178 -8.77 15.32 14.33
C GLY A 178 -9.39 15.75 13.00
N LYS A 179 -8.49 16.09 12.05
CA LYS A 179 -8.86 16.59 10.73
C LYS A 179 -8.08 15.86 9.64
N VAL A 180 -8.73 15.72 8.48
CA VAL A 180 -8.12 15.27 7.23
C VAL A 180 -8.47 16.26 6.14
N ASP A 181 -7.46 16.85 5.53
CA ASP A 181 -7.60 17.81 4.45
C ASP A 181 -7.08 17.21 3.14
N VAL A 182 -7.98 17.12 2.15
CA VAL A 182 -7.66 16.67 0.78
C VAL A 182 -7.58 17.88 -0.12
N THR A 183 -6.50 18.04 -0.85
CA THR A 183 -6.33 19.18 -1.77
C THR A 183 -5.96 18.69 -3.15
N VAL A 184 -6.68 19.16 -4.18
CA VAL A 184 -6.34 18.93 -5.58
C VAL A 184 -6.18 20.26 -6.29
N LYS A 185 -5.01 20.51 -6.89
CA LYS A 185 -4.74 21.78 -7.56
C LYS A 185 -3.82 21.62 -8.77
N PRO A 186 -4.13 22.27 -9.90
CA PRO A 186 -3.19 22.41 -11.00
C PRO A 186 -2.21 23.58 -10.71
N VAL A 187 -0.90 23.33 -10.83
CA VAL A 187 0.15 24.34 -10.62
C VAL A 187 1.22 24.18 -11.70
N LYS A 188 1.46 25.23 -12.49
CA LYS A 188 2.55 25.30 -13.48
C LYS A 188 2.61 24.08 -14.43
N GLY A 189 1.48 23.59 -14.90
CA GLY A 189 1.40 22.45 -15.82
C GLY A 189 1.55 21.08 -15.15
N LYS A 190 1.50 21.00 -13.84
CA LYS A 190 1.45 19.80 -13.04
C LYS A 190 0.16 19.76 -12.23
N ILE A 191 -0.25 18.59 -11.78
CA ILE A 191 -1.42 18.41 -10.93
C ILE A 191 -0.94 17.80 -9.61
N TYR A 192 -1.36 18.39 -8.51
CA TYR A 192 -1.02 17.97 -7.17
C TYR A 192 -2.27 17.44 -6.46
N LEU A 193 -2.14 16.23 -5.93
CA LEU A 193 -3.03 15.65 -4.93
C LEU A 193 -2.30 15.63 -3.59
N CYS A 194 -2.88 16.23 -2.58
CA CYS A 194 -2.34 16.24 -1.22
C CYS A 194 -3.39 15.71 -0.25
N VAL A 195 -3.01 14.76 0.59
CA VAL A 195 -3.79 14.30 1.74
C VAL A 195 -2.98 14.59 2.99
N GLU A 196 -3.54 15.40 3.89
CA GLU A 196 -2.89 15.85 5.11
C GLU A 196 -3.79 15.56 6.31
N ASP A 197 -3.22 14.99 7.37
CA ASP A 197 -3.87 14.74 8.64
C ASP A 197 -3.08 15.33 9.82
N ASN A 198 -3.76 15.58 10.92
CA ASN A 198 -3.15 16.01 12.19
C ASN A 198 -3.12 14.87 13.23
N GLY A 199 -3.03 13.63 12.77
CA GLY A 199 -3.07 12.43 13.60
C GLY A 199 -1.77 12.10 14.31
N ILE A 200 -1.55 10.81 14.54
CA ILE A 200 -0.41 10.31 15.35
C ILE A 200 0.95 10.54 14.70
N GLY A 201 1.00 10.78 13.40
CA GLY A 201 2.24 10.91 12.63
C GLY A 201 3.11 9.66 12.63
N ILE A 202 4.22 9.72 11.89
CA ILE A 202 5.11 8.59 11.63
C ILE A 202 6.54 9.01 11.99
N SER A 203 7.21 8.23 12.85
CA SER A 203 8.62 8.47 13.20
C SER A 203 9.54 8.19 12.00
N LYS A 204 10.66 8.89 11.92
CA LYS A 204 11.58 8.85 10.76
C LYS A 204 12.03 7.45 10.38
N GLU A 205 12.25 6.56 11.36
CA GLU A 205 12.69 5.18 11.17
C GLU A 205 11.69 4.30 10.41
N HIS A 206 10.40 4.70 10.35
CA HIS A 206 9.34 3.97 9.70
C HIS A 206 8.94 4.54 8.33
N GLN A 207 9.29 5.82 8.04
CA GLN A 207 8.77 6.55 6.88
C GLN A 207 9.11 5.92 5.53
N GLU A 208 10.30 5.34 5.38
CA GLU A 208 10.67 4.62 4.17
C GLU A 208 9.95 3.27 4.05
N ARG A 209 9.67 2.65 5.20
CA ARG A 209 9.15 1.29 5.29
C ARG A 209 7.63 1.17 5.21
N ILE A 210 6.89 2.24 5.47
CA ILE A 210 5.40 2.20 5.42
C ILE A 210 4.83 1.82 4.06
N PHE A 211 5.63 1.93 3.00
CA PHE A 211 5.28 1.52 1.64
C PHE A 211 5.68 0.06 1.32
N GLU A 212 6.34 -0.64 2.26
CA GLU A 212 6.61 -2.07 2.15
C GLU A 212 5.32 -2.88 2.36
N ARG A 213 5.19 -4.00 1.67
CA ARG A 213 4.03 -4.90 1.81
C ARG A 213 3.95 -5.47 3.21
N PHE A 214 2.76 -5.45 3.83
CA PHE A 214 2.48 -5.94 5.20
C PHE A 214 3.21 -5.17 6.31
N TYR A 215 3.91 -4.09 5.97
CA TYR A 215 4.58 -3.31 6.99
C TYR A 215 3.58 -2.52 7.84
N ARG A 216 3.81 -2.51 9.13
CA ARG A 216 2.97 -1.81 10.12
C ARG A 216 3.86 -1.36 11.27
N VAL A 217 3.74 -0.10 11.66
CA VAL A 217 4.51 0.50 12.76
C VAL A 217 4.19 -0.21 14.09
N ASP A 218 2.91 -0.51 14.33
CA ASP A 218 2.45 -1.22 15.53
C ASP A 218 1.46 -2.31 15.13
N LYS A 219 1.91 -3.58 15.27
CA LYS A 219 1.08 -4.77 14.97
C LYS A 219 -0.08 -4.95 15.95
N SER A 220 0.02 -4.46 17.18
CA SER A 220 -1.01 -4.62 18.20
C SER A 220 -2.17 -3.65 18.01
N ARG A 221 -1.87 -2.38 17.82
CA ARG A 221 -2.85 -1.31 17.60
C ARG A 221 -3.58 -1.48 16.26
N SER A 222 -2.87 -1.93 15.25
CA SER A 222 -3.46 -2.12 13.93
C SER A 222 -4.30 -3.40 13.79
N LYS A 223 -4.30 -4.32 14.78
CA LYS A 223 -5.31 -5.39 14.86
C LYS A 223 -6.69 -4.83 15.20
N SER A 224 -6.77 -3.81 16.04
CA SER A 224 -8.04 -3.14 16.39
C SER A 224 -8.57 -2.26 15.25
N THR A 225 -7.69 -1.62 14.47
CA THR A 225 -8.06 -0.75 13.33
C THR A 225 -8.32 -1.49 12.02
N GLY A 226 -8.01 -2.80 11.93
CA GLY A 226 -8.38 -3.65 10.78
C GLY A 226 -7.54 -3.45 9.51
N GLY A 227 -6.44 -2.72 9.54
CA GLY A 227 -5.59 -2.51 8.37
C GLY A 227 -4.86 -3.78 7.92
N THR A 228 -4.66 -3.98 6.61
CA THR A 228 -3.95 -5.11 6.01
C THR A 228 -2.44 -4.88 5.91
N GLY A 229 -2.00 -3.62 5.87
CA GLY A 229 -0.62 -3.22 5.57
C GLY A 229 -0.27 -3.30 4.09
N LEU A 230 -1.28 -3.40 3.21
CA LEU A 230 -1.11 -3.44 1.76
C LEU A 230 -1.51 -2.13 1.08
N GLY A 231 -2.39 -1.32 1.67
CA GLY A 231 -2.94 -0.12 1.03
C GLY A 231 -1.88 0.87 0.54
N LEU A 232 -0.87 1.21 1.36
CA LEU A 232 0.21 2.12 0.93
C LEU A 232 1.16 1.48 -0.11
N ALA A 233 1.34 0.17 -0.09
CA ALA A 233 2.08 -0.54 -1.14
C ALA A 233 1.32 -0.48 -2.48
N ILE A 234 -0.01 -0.63 -2.46
CA ILE A 234 -0.89 -0.45 -3.62
C ILE A 234 -0.78 0.99 -4.14
N VAL A 235 -0.90 2.00 -3.27
CA VAL A 235 -0.72 3.41 -3.63
C VAL A 235 0.61 3.62 -4.35
N LYS A 236 1.73 3.19 -3.76
CA LYS A 236 3.05 3.32 -4.36
C LYS A 236 3.12 2.72 -5.76
N HIS A 237 2.55 1.52 -5.94
CA HIS A 237 2.57 0.83 -7.23
C HIS A 237 1.75 1.59 -8.29
N ILE A 238 0.54 2.04 -7.94
CA ILE A 238 -0.32 2.82 -8.84
C ILE A 238 0.36 4.13 -9.25
N ILE A 239 0.98 4.85 -8.31
CA ILE A 239 1.69 6.10 -8.57
C ILE A 239 2.89 5.87 -9.51
N GLN A 240 3.64 4.79 -9.33
CA GLN A 240 4.72 4.40 -10.24
C GLN A 240 4.21 4.10 -11.66
N GLN A 241 3.09 3.38 -11.79
CA GLN A 241 2.48 3.10 -13.10
C GLN A 241 2.00 4.38 -13.81
N HIS A 242 1.56 5.40 -13.07
CA HIS A 242 1.18 6.70 -13.63
C HIS A 242 2.37 7.63 -13.89
N GLY A 243 3.61 7.18 -13.62
CA GLY A 243 4.80 8.02 -13.76
C GLY A 243 4.78 9.27 -12.88
N ALA A 244 4.02 9.23 -11.80
CA ALA A 244 3.87 10.33 -10.85
C ALA A 244 4.91 10.24 -9.73
N HIS A 245 5.19 11.37 -9.09
CA HIS A 245 6.10 11.48 -7.97
C HIS A 245 5.30 11.62 -6.67
N MET A 246 5.74 10.92 -5.62
CA MET A 246 5.08 10.96 -4.31
C MET A 246 6.07 11.35 -3.22
N GLU A 247 5.68 12.30 -2.39
CA GLU A 247 6.45 12.80 -1.25
C GLU A 247 5.68 12.59 0.05
N LEU A 248 6.40 12.16 1.10
CA LEU A 248 5.88 11.97 2.45
C LEU A 248 6.56 12.95 3.40
N THR A 249 5.77 13.72 4.12
CA THR A 249 6.22 14.55 5.25
C THR A 249 5.43 14.15 6.48
N SER A 250 6.10 13.69 7.52
CA SER A 250 5.43 13.30 8.77
C SER A 250 6.32 13.51 9.98
N GLU A 251 5.70 13.84 11.10
CA GLU A 251 6.36 13.91 12.41
C GLU A 251 5.46 13.29 13.47
N LYS A 252 6.04 12.43 14.29
CA LYS A 252 5.29 11.75 15.37
C LYS A 252 4.58 12.77 16.28
N GLY A 253 3.27 12.63 16.42
CA GLY A 253 2.40 13.50 17.19
C GLY A 253 1.95 14.79 16.48
N LYS A 254 2.34 15.01 15.22
CA LYS A 254 1.93 16.22 14.46
C LYS A 254 1.08 15.89 13.22
N GLY A 255 1.05 14.62 12.81
CA GLY A 255 0.29 14.16 11.65
C GLY A 255 1.16 13.79 10.47
N THR A 256 0.50 13.54 9.34
CA THR A 256 1.13 13.06 8.10
C THR A 256 0.59 13.83 6.91
N LYS A 257 1.48 14.19 6.00
CA LYS A 257 1.16 14.77 4.69
C LYS A 257 1.76 13.89 3.61
N ILE A 258 0.92 13.44 2.67
CA ILE A 258 1.35 12.77 1.44
C ILE A 258 0.95 13.63 0.27
N GLU A 259 1.93 14.00 -0.56
CA GLU A 259 1.74 14.83 -1.75
C GLU A 259 2.14 14.03 -2.99
N ILE A 260 1.28 14.03 -3.99
CA ILE A 260 1.49 13.32 -5.26
C ILE A 260 1.45 14.35 -6.38
N GLU A 261 2.53 14.36 -7.18
CA GLU A 261 2.69 15.21 -8.34
C GLU A 261 2.50 14.39 -9.62
N PHE A 262 1.49 14.75 -10.39
CA PHE A 262 1.25 14.19 -11.73
C PHE A 262 1.75 15.17 -12.79
N SER A 263 2.45 14.67 -13.79
CA SER A 263 2.76 15.44 -14.98
C SER A 263 1.47 15.64 -15.78
N LYS A 264 1.16 16.88 -16.20
CA LYS A 264 0.07 17.09 -17.14
C LYS A 264 0.50 16.49 -18.48
N SER A 265 -0.27 15.51 -18.97
CA SER A 265 -0.08 14.99 -20.32
C SER A 265 -0.12 16.14 -21.33
N ARG A 266 0.76 16.08 -22.35
CA ARG A 266 0.85 17.09 -23.42
C ARG A 266 -0.35 17.00 -24.33
#